data_f483535ef78779f0d3c8dd762ad02704
#
_entry.id   f483535ef78779f0d3c8dd762ad02704
#
_cell.length_a   1.000
_cell.length_b   1.000
_cell.length_c   1.000
_cell.angle_alpha   90.00
_cell.angle_beta   90.00
_cell.angle_gamma   90.00
#
_symmetry.space_group_name_H-M   'P 1'
#
loop_
_entity.id
_entity.type
_entity.pdbx_description
1 polymer ?
#
loop_
_entity_poly.entity_id
_entity_poly.type
_entity_poly.pdbx_seq_one_letter_code
_entity_poly.pdbx_strand_id
1 'polypeptide(L)'
;MLPGALGIGEERDMSAQQLRQKYTEDVASSLTKQFGYTSPMAVPKLAKIIVNMGLGREAVVDAKVLDRAVVELEAITGQKPVIRRARKSIAGFKLRAGMPIGCMVTLRKERMYEFFERLVNAALPRVRDFKGVSSKSFDGRGNYTLGVREQMIFPEIDYDKVDKLRGLSIAIVTTARTDEEGFQLLKELGMPFQR
;
A
#
# COMPACT_ATOMS: atom_id res chain seq x y z
N MET A 1 19.86 32.40 7.37
CA MET A 1 19.45 31.84 6.08
C MET A 1 19.62 30.32 6.18
N LEU A 2 18.54 29.58 6.31
CA LEU A 2 18.53 28.11 6.32
C LEU A 2 18.18 27.62 4.91
N PRO A 3 19.02 26.82 4.25
CA PRO A 3 18.67 26.16 3.00
C PRO A 3 18.04 24.81 3.33
N GLY A 4 16.84 24.50 2.91
CA GLY A 4 16.42 23.13 3.10
C GLY A 4 14.97 22.73 2.95
N ALA A 5 14.15 23.44 2.19
CA ALA A 5 12.76 23.00 1.99
C ALA A 5 12.41 22.58 0.55
N LEU A 6 13.31 22.68 -0.41
CA LEU A 6 13.04 22.44 -1.83
C LEU A 6 13.44 21.04 -2.35
N GLY A 7 14.27 20.28 -1.61
CA GLY A 7 14.82 19.02 -2.13
C GLY A 7 13.90 17.79 -2.02
N ILE A 8 12.99 17.74 -1.05
CA ILE A 8 12.24 16.51 -0.75
C ILE A 8 11.09 16.24 -1.74
N GLY A 9 10.55 17.28 -2.33
CA GLY A 9 9.46 17.16 -3.33
C GLY A 9 9.95 16.69 -4.69
N GLU A 10 11.08 17.22 -5.15
CA GLU A 10 11.64 16.92 -6.47
C GLU A 10 12.22 15.49 -6.56
N GLU A 11 12.87 15.00 -5.49
CA GLU A 11 13.35 13.61 -5.43
C GLU A 11 12.19 12.60 -5.45
N ARG A 12 11.06 12.93 -4.82
CA ARG A 12 9.85 12.06 -4.82
C ARG A 12 9.21 11.96 -6.20
N ASP A 13 9.09 13.08 -6.90
CA ASP A 13 8.53 13.10 -8.25
C ASP A 13 9.43 12.35 -9.26
N MET A 14 10.75 12.43 -9.11
CA MET A 14 11.68 11.70 -9.96
C MET A 14 11.57 10.19 -9.80
N SER A 15 11.37 9.68 -8.58
CA SER A 15 11.29 8.24 -8.32
C SER A 15 10.01 7.61 -8.88
N ALA A 16 8.87 8.25 -8.68
CA ALA A 16 7.58 7.79 -9.25
C ALA A 16 7.60 7.79 -10.79
N GLN A 17 8.25 8.77 -11.39
CA GLN A 17 8.47 8.82 -12.84
C GLN A 17 9.35 7.67 -13.30
N GLN A 18 10.42 7.32 -12.58
CA GLN A 18 11.32 6.21 -12.90
C GLN A 18 10.59 4.86 -12.90
N LEU A 19 9.77 4.56 -11.89
CA LEU A 19 9.03 3.30 -11.84
C LEU A 19 7.97 3.21 -12.94
N ARG A 20 7.32 4.35 -13.27
CA ARG A 20 6.38 4.42 -14.39
C ARG A 20 7.07 4.27 -15.74
N GLN A 21 8.26 4.86 -15.92
CA GLN A 21 9.09 4.69 -17.12
C GLN A 21 9.52 3.23 -17.24
N LYS A 22 10.05 2.63 -16.17
CA LYS A 22 10.40 1.20 -16.13
C LYS A 22 9.22 0.31 -16.53
N TYR A 23 8.01 0.62 -16.06
CA TYR A 23 6.82 -0.12 -16.50
C TYR A 23 6.61 0.00 -18.00
N THR A 24 6.73 1.20 -18.58
CA THR A 24 6.45 1.45 -20.00
C THR A 24 7.53 0.86 -20.92
N GLU A 25 8.79 0.97 -20.55
CA GLU A 25 9.93 0.58 -21.38
C GLU A 25 10.24 -0.91 -21.29
N ASP A 26 10.31 -1.44 -20.05
CA ASP A 26 10.78 -2.81 -19.80
C ASP A 26 9.62 -3.78 -19.53
N VAL A 27 8.81 -3.47 -18.48
CA VAL A 27 7.84 -4.42 -17.94
C VAL A 27 6.73 -4.74 -18.94
N ALA A 28 6.20 -3.73 -19.64
CA ALA A 28 5.14 -3.93 -20.61
C ALA A 28 5.62 -4.79 -21.80
N SER A 29 6.86 -4.60 -22.25
CA SER A 29 7.44 -5.37 -23.33
C SER A 29 7.73 -6.82 -22.92
N SER A 30 8.22 -7.05 -21.71
CA SER A 30 8.47 -8.37 -21.13
C SER A 30 7.17 -9.18 -21.00
N LEU A 31 6.12 -8.58 -20.40
CA LEU A 31 4.81 -9.20 -20.23
C LEU A 31 4.13 -9.51 -21.57
N THR A 32 4.28 -8.63 -22.57
CA THR A 32 3.73 -8.87 -23.90
C THR A 32 4.38 -10.08 -24.56
N LYS A 33 5.69 -10.24 -24.42
CA LYS A 33 6.41 -11.42 -24.96
C LYS A 33 6.04 -12.70 -24.23
N GLN A 34 5.85 -12.64 -22.90
CA GLN A 34 5.57 -13.81 -22.07
C GLN A 34 4.14 -14.33 -22.26
N PHE A 35 3.15 -13.43 -22.29
CA PHE A 35 1.73 -13.80 -22.34
C PHE A 35 1.08 -13.63 -23.72
N GLY A 36 1.80 -13.08 -24.70
CA GLY A 36 1.33 -12.97 -26.09
C GLY A 36 0.16 -11.99 -26.28
N TYR A 37 0.16 -10.85 -25.58
CA TYR A 37 -0.90 -9.85 -25.73
C TYR A 37 -0.89 -9.22 -27.11
N THR A 38 -2.05 -9.18 -27.75
CA THR A 38 -2.26 -8.60 -29.10
C THR A 38 -2.33 -7.07 -29.06
N SER A 39 -2.78 -6.49 -27.93
CA SER A 39 -2.96 -5.05 -27.77
C SER A 39 -2.17 -4.53 -26.57
N PRO A 40 -1.46 -3.40 -26.69
CA PRO A 40 -0.76 -2.76 -25.56
C PRO A 40 -1.70 -2.40 -24.40
N MET A 41 -3.00 -2.19 -24.68
CA MET A 41 -4.00 -1.89 -23.65
C MET A 41 -4.43 -3.11 -22.83
N ALA A 42 -4.14 -4.32 -23.29
CA ALA A 42 -4.44 -5.56 -22.59
C ALA A 42 -3.35 -5.92 -21.56
N VAL A 43 -2.18 -5.30 -21.64
CA VAL A 43 -1.06 -5.54 -20.73
C VAL A 43 -1.46 -5.16 -19.30
N PRO A 44 -1.26 -6.05 -18.31
CA PRO A 44 -1.60 -5.75 -16.91
C PRO A 44 -0.82 -4.56 -16.37
N LYS A 45 -1.50 -3.70 -15.58
CA LYS A 45 -0.91 -2.53 -14.93
C LYS A 45 -1.46 -2.36 -13.52
N LEU A 46 -0.78 -1.58 -12.69
CA LEU A 46 -1.30 -1.16 -11.39
C LEU A 46 -2.49 -0.22 -11.61
N ALA A 47 -3.62 -0.52 -10.97
CA ALA A 47 -4.84 0.28 -11.04
C ALA A 47 -4.99 1.22 -9.84
N LYS A 48 -4.75 0.71 -8.64
CA LYS A 48 -4.80 1.44 -7.37
C LYS A 48 -4.12 0.64 -6.27
N ILE A 49 -3.68 1.33 -5.22
CA ILE A 49 -3.26 0.71 -3.96
C ILE A 49 -4.18 1.22 -2.85
N ILE A 50 -4.68 0.30 -2.05
CA ILE A 50 -5.54 0.61 -0.91
C ILE A 50 -4.77 0.27 0.35
N VAL A 51 -4.56 1.26 1.21
CA VAL A 51 -3.95 1.08 2.52
C VAL A 51 -5.03 1.24 3.57
N ASN A 52 -5.23 0.21 4.38
CA ASN A 52 -6.27 0.15 5.39
C ASN A 52 -5.68 -0.13 6.78
N MET A 53 -6.15 0.60 7.77
CA MET A 53 -5.84 0.40 9.17
C MET A 53 -7.13 0.11 9.93
N GLY A 54 -7.28 -1.13 10.41
CA GLY A 54 -8.46 -1.59 11.16
C GLY A 54 -8.25 -1.44 12.66
N LEU A 55 -9.02 -0.57 13.31
CA LEU A 55 -8.88 -0.21 14.72
C LEU A 55 -10.13 -0.60 15.55
N GLY A 56 -11.00 -1.44 15.02
CA GLY A 56 -12.33 -1.68 15.54
C GLY A 56 -12.41 -1.92 17.05
N ARG A 57 -11.51 -2.72 17.62
CA ARG A 57 -11.48 -2.98 19.08
C ARG A 57 -11.03 -1.77 19.88
N GLU A 58 -10.07 -1.03 19.40
CA GLU A 58 -9.46 0.12 20.08
C GLU A 58 -10.35 1.36 19.93
N ALA A 59 -10.87 1.60 18.73
CA ALA A 59 -11.73 2.75 18.44
C ALA A 59 -13.07 2.71 19.21
N VAL A 60 -13.53 1.52 19.64
CA VAL A 60 -14.71 1.37 20.50
C VAL A 60 -14.43 1.86 21.92
N VAL A 61 -13.19 1.69 22.41
CA VAL A 61 -12.76 2.09 23.77
C VAL A 61 -12.36 3.55 23.82
N ASP A 62 -11.58 4.01 22.86
CA ASP A 62 -11.07 5.38 22.78
C ASP A 62 -11.12 5.92 21.35
N ALA A 63 -11.96 6.92 21.12
CA ALA A 63 -12.11 7.56 19.82
C ALA A 63 -10.83 8.31 19.38
N LYS A 64 -10.01 8.80 20.32
CA LYS A 64 -8.75 9.51 20.01
C LYS A 64 -7.71 8.63 19.32
N VAL A 65 -7.79 7.32 19.50
CA VAL A 65 -6.93 6.35 18.83
C VAL A 65 -7.08 6.44 17.29
N LEU A 66 -8.30 6.69 16.85
CA LEU A 66 -8.58 6.83 15.42
C LEU A 66 -7.95 8.11 14.83
N ASP A 67 -8.01 9.23 15.56
CA ASP A 67 -7.44 10.50 15.10
C ASP A 67 -5.91 10.38 14.94
N ARG A 68 -5.25 9.70 15.86
CA ARG A 68 -3.81 9.42 15.78
C ARG A 68 -3.50 8.51 14.58
N ALA A 69 -4.27 7.45 14.38
CA ALA A 69 -4.11 6.56 13.23
C ALA A 69 -4.32 7.28 11.89
N VAL A 70 -5.22 8.25 11.84
CA VAL A 70 -5.41 9.11 10.67
C VAL A 70 -4.15 9.92 10.37
N VAL A 71 -3.53 10.53 11.39
CA VAL A 71 -2.28 11.30 11.24
C VAL A 71 -1.13 10.40 10.79
N GLU A 72 -0.98 9.21 11.40
CA GLU A 72 0.05 8.25 11.02
C GLU A 72 -0.13 7.79 9.55
N LEU A 73 -1.36 7.43 9.16
CA LEU A 73 -1.63 6.97 7.80
C LEU A 73 -1.49 8.09 6.77
N GLU A 74 -1.79 9.33 7.14
CA GLU A 74 -1.56 10.52 6.30
C GLU A 74 -0.06 10.76 6.10
N ALA A 75 0.75 10.61 7.14
CA ALA A 75 2.21 10.72 7.04
C ALA A 75 2.80 9.67 6.09
N ILE A 76 2.34 8.40 6.20
CA ILE A 76 2.81 7.30 5.34
C ILE A 76 2.41 7.51 3.86
N THR A 77 1.16 7.93 3.62
CA THR A 77 0.59 7.93 2.25
C THR A 77 0.64 9.28 1.55
N GLY A 78 0.89 10.37 2.30
CA GLY A 78 0.83 11.74 1.79
C GLY A 78 -0.58 12.19 1.39
N GLN A 79 -1.63 11.42 1.77
CA GLN A 79 -3.02 11.72 1.46
C GLN A 79 -3.90 11.54 2.68
N LYS A 80 -4.82 12.48 2.95
CA LYS A 80 -5.75 12.40 4.07
C LYS A 80 -6.63 11.17 4.00
N PRO A 81 -6.62 10.32 5.05
CA PRO A 81 -7.41 9.10 5.11
C PRO A 81 -8.91 9.37 5.27
N VAL A 82 -9.71 8.44 4.77
CA VAL A 82 -11.16 8.41 4.98
C VAL A 82 -11.46 7.52 6.17
N ILE A 83 -12.21 8.04 7.14
CA ILE A 83 -12.69 7.28 8.30
C ILE A 83 -13.78 6.30 7.84
N ARG A 84 -13.57 5.03 8.15
CA ARG A 84 -14.53 3.95 7.86
C ARG A 84 -15.44 3.73 9.09
N ARG A 85 -16.73 3.75 8.83
CA ARG A 85 -17.76 3.55 9.86
C ARG A 85 -18.43 2.19 9.73
N ALA A 86 -18.85 1.62 10.85
CA ALA A 86 -19.57 0.35 10.88
C ALA A 86 -20.90 0.46 10.12
N ARG A 87 -21.19 -0.50 9.26
CA ARG A 87 -22.46 -0.56 8.51
C ARG A 87 -23.58 -1.21 9.32
N LYS A 88 -23.24 -2.19 10.17
CA LYS A 88 -24.19 -2.96 10.99
C LYS A 88 -23.74 -2.97 12.44
N SER A 89 -24.70 -3.07 13.36
CA SER A 89 -24.44 -3.28 14.78
C SER A 89 -24.17 -4.75 15.03
N ILE A 90 -23.11 -5.06 15.81
CA ILE A 90 -22.73 -6.42 16.20
C ILE A 90 -22.51 -6.44 17.70
N ALA A 91 -23.41 -7.09 18.45
CA ALA A 91 -23.39 -7.11 19.90
C ALA A 91 -22.12 -7.75 20.47
N GLY A 92 -21.63 -8.87 19.88
CA GLY A 92 -20.43 -9.55 20.33
C GLY A 92 -19.15 -8.71 20.28
N PHE A 93 -19.11 -7.67 19.44
CA PHE A 93 -17.99 -6.73 19.35
C PHE A 93 -18.29 -5.37 19.99
N LYS A 94 -19.43 -5.22 20.70
CA LYS A 94 -19.91 -3.95 21.27
C LYS A 94 -19.95 -2.81 20.23
N LEU A 95 -20.26 -3.15 18.98
CA LEU A 95 -20.23 -2.26 17.84
C LEU A 95 -21.64 -1.83 17.46
N ARG A 96 -21.85 -0.53 17.27
CA ARG A 96 -23.10 0.06 16.76
C ARG A 96 -22.90 0.59 15.34
N ALA A 97 -23.94 0.55 14.53
CA ALA A 97 -23.93 1.18 13.22
C ALA A 97 -23.54 2.66 13.31
N GLY A 98 -22.71 3.13 12.39
CA GLY A 98 -22.20 4.50 12.39
C GLY A 98 -20.93 4.74 13.22
N MET A 99 -20.55 3.83 14.13
CA MET A 99 -19.30 3.96 14.89
C MET A 99 -18.07 3.92 13.98
N PRO A 100 -17.07 4.80 14.20
CA PRO A 100 -15.83 4.76 13.46
C PRO A 100 -15.00 3.53 13.87
N ILE A 101 -14.50 2.76 12.90
CA ILE A 101 -13.81 1.49 13.13
C ILE A 101 -12.42 1.38 12.50
N GLY A 102 -12.04 2.35 11.70
CA GLY A 102 -10.74 2.36 11.04
C GLY A 102 -10.62 3.50 10.05
N CYS A 103 -9.46 3.57 9.41
CA CYS A 103 -9.18 4.54 8.37
C CYS A 103 -8.59 3.86 7.13
N MET A 104 -8.78 4.46 5.97
CA MET A 104 -8.38 3.90 4.68
C MET A 104 -7.98 5.00 3.71
N VAL A 105 -6.94 4.72 2.91
CA VAL A 105 -6.53 5.56 1.78
C VAL A 105 -6.57 4.74 0.50
N THR A 106 -6.97 5.38 -0.60
CA THR A 106 -6.87 4.80 -1.94
C THR A 106 -5.94 5.67 -2.77
N LEU A 107 -4.80 5.13 -3.15
CA LEU A 107 -3.78 5.78 -3.96
C LEU A 107 -3.94 5.40 -5.43
N ARG A 108 -3.74 6.36 -6.33
CA ARG A 108 -3.82 6.19 -7.79
C ARG A 108 -2.75 7.03 -8.46
N LYS A 109 -2.47 6.71 -9.74
CA LYS A 109 -1.53 7.45 -10.59
C LYS A 109 -0.14 7.58 -9.94
N GLU A 110 0.43 8.77 -9.89
CA GLU A 110 1.78 9.05 -9.38
C GLU A 110 1.96 8.64 -7.93
N ARG A 111 1.07 9.09 -7.04
CA ARG A 111 1.10 8.70 -5.61
C ARG A 111 1.07 7.19 -5.35
N MET A 112 0.45 6.44 -6.24
CA MET A 112 0.43 4.98 -6.17
C MET A 112 1.82 4.40 -6.46
N TYR A 113 2.51 4.89 -7.48
CA TYR A 113 3.86 4.44 -7.83
C TYR A 113 4.88 4.85 -6.77
N GLU A 114 4.82 6.09 -6.26
CA GLU A 114 5.64 6.55 -5.13
C GLU A 114 5.49 5.66 -3.90
N PHE A 115 4.26 5.38 -3.50
CA PHE A 115 4.00 4.52 -2.36
C PHE A 115 4.50 3.10 -2.60
N PHE A 116 4.30 2.55 -3.79
CA PHE A 116 4.77 1.21 -4.14
C PHE A 116 6.29 1.12 -4.06
N GLU A 117 7.00 2.11 -4.59
CA GLU A 117 8.45 2.16 -4.56
C GLU A 117 9.00 2.25 -3.13
N ARG A 118 8.44 3.13 -2.30
CA ARG A 118 8.81 3.23 -0.88
C ARG A 118 8.50 1.94 -0.12
N LEU A 119 7.39 1.30 -0.43
CA LEU A 119 7.03 0.01 0.16
C LEU A 119 8.09 -1.05 -0.15
N VAL A 120 8.50 -1.18 -1.41
CA VAL A 120 9.46 -2.21 -1.86
C VAL A 120 10.88 -1.90 -1.41
N ASN A 121 11.35 -0.67 -1.59
CA ASN A 121 12.75 -0.30 -1.39
C ASN A 121 13.08 0.13 0.05
N ALA A 122 12.14 0.73 0.76
CA ALA A 122 12.40 1.28 2.09
C ALA A 122 11.69 0.51 3.21
N ALA A 123 10.39 0.19 3.06
CA ALA A 123 9.61 -0.38 4.14
C ALA A 123 9.81 -1.89 4.30
N LEU A 124 9.71 -2.68 3.23
CA LEU A 124 9.85 -4.14 3.31
C LEU A 124 11.20 -4.61 3.85
N PRO A 125 12.36 -4.02 3.47
CA PRO A 125 13.64 -4.42 4.03
C PRO A 125 13.78 -4.18 5.55
N ARG A 126 12.98 -3.28 6.12
CA ARG A 126 12.95 -2.98 7.56
C ARG A 126 12.08 -3.93 8.38
N VAL A 127 11.34 -4.81 7.73
CA VAL A 127 10.55 -5.83 8.43
C VAL A 127 11.50 -6.81 9.11
N ARG A 128 11.25 -7.11 10.39
CA ARG A 128 12.01 -8.12 11.14
C ARG A 128 11.97 -9.47 10.43
N ASP A 129 13.12 -10.13 10.32
CA ASP A 129 13.26 -11.46 9.72
C ASP A 129 12.61 -11.58 8.33
N PHE A 130 12.74 -10.52 7.51
CA PHE A 130 12.15 -10.48 6.20
C PHE A 130 12.75 -11.56 5.29
N LYS A 131 11.90 -12.51 4.88
CA LYS A 131 12.25 -13.60 3.96
C LYS A 131 11.57 -13.48 2.59
N GLY A 132 11.03 -12.31 2.28
CA GLY A 132 10.20 -12.09 1.11
C GLY A 132 8.70 -12.14 1.44
N VAL A 133 7.88 -11.67 0.50
CA VAL A 133 6.42 -11.68 0.61
C VAL A 133 5.83 -12.96 0.02
N SER A 134 4.74 -13.46 0.60
CA SER A 134 4.11 -14.71 0.17
C SER A 134 3.54 -14.60 -1.24
N SER A 135 3.81 -15.56 -2.11
CA SER A 135 3.21 -15.65 -3.44
C SER A 135 1.74 -16.15 -3.41
N LYS A 136 1.24 -16.63 -2.26
CA LYS A 136 -0.11 -17.18 -2.12
C LYS A 136 -1.19 -16.15 -1.74
N SER A 137 -0.84 -14.87 -1.63
CA SER A 137 -1.76 -13.81 -1.17
C SER A 137 -2.47 -13.09 -2.31
N PHE A 138 -2.65 -13.76 -3.45
CA PHE A 138 -3.49 -13.33 -4.55
C PHE A 138 -4.95 -13.75 -4.35
N ASP A 139 -5.88 -13.03 -4.98
CA ASP A 139 -7.33 -13.22 -4.82
C ASP A 139 -8.00 -14.07 -5.94
N GLY A 140 -7.24 -14.67 -6.84
CA GLY A 140 -7.74 -15.40 -8.02
C GLY A 140 -8.01 -14.49 -9.23
N ARG A 141 -7.81 -13.17 -9.09
CA ARG A 141 -8.04 -12.16 -10.15
C ARG A 141 -6.86 -11.22 -10.33
N GLY A 142 -5.68 -11.64 -9.92
CA GLY A 142 -4.45 -10.88 -10.05
C GLY A 142 -4.29 -9.70 -9.09
N ASN A 143 -5.15 -9.54 -8.09
CA ASN A 143 -4.93 -8.56 -7.03
C ASN A 143 -4.15 -9.20 -5.89
N TYR A 144 -3.27 -8.44 -5.26
CA TYR A 144 -2.38 -8.90 -4.20
C TYR A 144 -2.65 -8.18 -2.89
N THR A 145 -2.68 -8.90 -1.78
CA THR A 145 -2.87 -8.31 -0.45
C THR A 145 -1.71 -8.65 0.48
N LEU A 146 -1.13 -7.63 1.09
CA LEU A 146 -0.04 -7.71 2.04
C LEU A 146 -0.49 -7.21 3.41
N GLY A 147 -0.27 -8.02 4.45
CA GLY A 147 -0.42 -7.61 5.85
C GLY A 147 0.92 -7.17 6.44
N VAL A 148 0.99 -5.97 6.95
CA VAL A 148 2.11 -5.42 7.70
C VAL A 148 1.73 -5.36 9.17
N ARG A 149 2.55 -5.90 10.05
CA ARG A 149 2.25 -5.98 11.49
C ARG A 149 2.53 -4.67 12.22
N GLU A 150 3.50 -3.92 11.76
CA GLU A 150 4.03 -2.73 12.44
C GLU A 150 4.12 -1.55 11.47
N GLN A 151 3.47 -0.42 11.80
CA GLN A 151 3.56 0.80 10.98
C GLN A 151 4.96 1.42 11.00
N MET A 152 5.79 1.06 11.96
CA MET A 152 7.14 1.62 12.17
C MET A 152 8.14 1.22 11.09
N ILE A 153 7.80 0.31 10.18
CA ILE A 153 8.65 -0.01 9.02
C ILE A 153 8.75 1.15 8.03
N PHE A 154 7.78 2.07 8.06
CA PHE A 154 7.79 3.25 7.20
C PHE A 154 8.69 4.34 7.80
N PRO A 155 9.65 4.90 7.03
CA PRO A 155 10.59 5.90 7.51
C PRO A 155 9.93 7.23 7.90
N GLU A 156 8.72 7.49 7.42
CA GLU A 156 7.95 8.69 7.70
C GLU A 156 7.37 8.72 9.12
N ILE A 157 7.37 7.58 9.80
CA ILE A 157 6.85 7.45 11.16
C ILE A 157 7.97 7.70 12.17
N ASP A 158 7.75 8.67 13.03
CA ASP A 158 8.63 9.02 14.14
C ASP A 158 8.35 8.07 15.33
N TYR A 159 9.36 7.34 15.75
CA TYR A 159 9.27 6.36 16.84
C TYR A 159 8.79 6.98 18.16
N ASP A 160 9.19 8.22 18.45
CA ASP A 160 8.86 8.91 19.70
C ASP A 160 7.39 9.33 19.78
N LYS A 161 6.71 9.39 18.65
CA LYS A 161 5.29 9.79 18.54
C LYS A 161 4.31 8.64 18.47
N VAL A 162 4.81 7.40 18.40
CA VAL A 162 3.98 6.21 18.29
C VAL A 162 3.59 5.69 19.67
N ASP A 163 2.29 5.74 19.97
CA ASP A 163 1.76 5.21 21.25
C ASP A 163 1.69 3.68 21.24
N LYS A 164 1.37 3.08 20.09
CA LYS A 164 1.09 1.65 19.96
C LYS A 164 1.40 1.15 18.57
N LEU A 165 1.89 -0.09 18.51
CA LEU A 165 2.06 -0.80 17.24
C LEU A 165 0.70 -1.11 16.61
N ARG A 166 0.51 -0.69 15.35
CA ARG A 166 -0.69 -0.91 14.56
C ARG A 166 -0.35 -1.59 13.25
N GLY A 167 -1.16 -2.60 12.92
CA GLY A 167 -1.03 -3.28 11.66
C GLY A 167 -1.71 -2.54 10.51
N LEU A 168 -1.16 -2.73 9.32
CA LEU A 168 -1.67 -2.20 8.05
C LEU A 168 -2.02 -3.34 7.10
N SER A 169 -3.11 -3.19 6.38
CA SER A 169 -3.44 -4.05 5.25
C SER A 169 -3.30 -3.25 3.96
N ILE A 170 -2.44 -3.71 3.07
CA ILE A 170 -2.12 -3.07 1.80
C ILE A 170 -2.65 -3.96 0.69
N ALA A 171 -3.66 -3.52 -0.05
CA ALA A 171 -4.19 -4.22 -1.21
C ALA A 171 -3.73 -3.52 -2.50
N ILE A 172 -2.97 -4.23 -3.30
CA ILE A 172 -2.48 -3.80 -4.61
C ILE A 172 -3.43 -4.36 -5.65
N VAL A 173 -4.21 -3.48 -6.25
CA VAL A 173 -5.19 -3.83 -7.28
C VAL A 173 -4.56 -3.62 -8.64
N THR A 174 -4.57 -4.66 -9.45
CA THR A 174 -4.05 -4.65 -10.81
C THR A 174 -5.18 -4.76 -11.84
N THR A 175 -4.86 -4.66 -13.12
CA THR A 175 -5.78 -4.96 -14.22
C THR A 175 -5.56 -6.37 -14.80
N ALA A 176 -4.72 -7.19 -14.16
CA ALA A 176 -4.50 -8.57 -14.52
C ALA A 176 -5.81 -9.38 -14.42
N ARG A 177 -5.92 -10.42 -15.25
CA ARG A 177 -7.07 -11.33 -15.23
C ARG A 177 -6.82 -12.59 -14.42
N THR A 178 -5.55 -12.99 -14.33
CA THR A 178 -5.12 -14.17 -13.60
C THR A 178 -4.05 -13.80 -12.55
N ASP A 179 -3.87 -14.65 -11.55
CA ASP A 179 -2.86 -14.45 -10.53
C ASP A 179 -1.45 -14.57 -11.10
N GLU A 180 -1.25 -15.35 -12.15
CA GLU A 180 0.04 -15.50 -12.83
C GLU A 180 0.47 -14.18 -13.49
N GLU A 181 -0.45 -13.53 -14.20
CA GLU A 181 -0.21 -12.20 -14.79
C GLU A 181 0.10 -11.17 -13.71
N GLY A 182 -0.67 -11.17 -12.60
CA GLY A 182 -0.46 -10.28 -11.46
C GLY A 182 0.87 -10.52 -10.76
N PHE A 183 1.23 -11.78 -10.56
CA PHE A 183 2.51 -12.16 -9.96
C PHE A 183 3.70 -11.70 -10.80
N GLN A 184 3.66 -11.95 -12.11
CA GLN A 184 4.74 -11.55 -13.00
C GLN A 184 4.87 -10.03 -13.08
N LEU A 185 3.73 -9.30 -13.16
CA LEU A 185 3.72 -7.84 -13.10
C LEU A 185 4.42 -7.30 -11.85
N LEU A 186 4.03 -7.79 -10.66
CA LEU A 186 4.61 -7.31 -9.40
C LEU A 186 6.09 -7.70 -9.24
N LYS A 187 6.48 -8.87 -9.74
CA LYS A 187 7.87 -9.34 -9.75
C LYS A 187 8.76 -8.45 -10.61
N GLU A 188 8.33 -8.10 -11.83
CA GLU A 188 9.05 -7.20 -12.75
C GLU A 188 9.16 -5.78 -12.19
N LEU A 189 8.13 -5.32 -11.43
CA LEU A 189 8.16 -4.05 -10.71
C LEU A 189 9.09 -4.07 -9.48
N GLY A 190 9.65 -5.24 -9.11
CA GLY A 190 10.64 -5.37 -8.04
C GLY A 190 10.10 -5.91 -6.71
N MET A 191 8.86 -6.43 -6.66
CA MET A 191 8.32 -7.02 -5.43
C MET A 191 9.14 -8.25 -5.00
N PRO A 192 9.66 -8.31 -3.76
CA PRO A 192 10.51 -9.41 -3.29
C PRO A 192 9.67 -10.59 -2.82
N PHE A 193 9.25 -11.45 -3.73
CA PHE A 193 8.53 -12.69 -3.39
C PHE A 193 9.47 -13.74 -2.78
N GLN A 194 8.92 -14.56 -1.86
CA GLN A 194 9.61 -15.74 -1.34
C GLN A 194 9.88 -16.73 -2.48
N ARG A 195 11.06 -17.30 -2.46
CA ARG A 195 11.47 -18.39 -3.36
C ARG A 195 10.87 -19.71 -2.94
#